data_737f68f7e2c232a403ad632745054097
#
_entry.id   737f68f7e2c232a403ad632745054097
#
_cell.length_a   1.000
_cell.length_b   1.000
_cell.length_c   1.000
_cell.angle_alpha   90.00
_cell.angle_beta   90.00
_cell.angle_gamma   90.00
#
_symmetry.space_group_name_H-M   'P 1'
#
loop_
_entity.id
_entity.type
_entity.pdbx_description
1 polymer ?
#
loop_
_entity_poly.entity_id
_entity_poly.type
_entity_poly.pdbx_seq_one_letter_code
_entity_poly.pdbx_strand_id
1 'polypeptide(L)'
;LNILEDEELGREAYRVINLVKEKYRGERGYIESVRNRCRQLYGYLFRAGILSTIAYVYAKGGENLVKTAFRWMTADSELPPRGSEEDVGYAIYAASFCRLLEKVGFPTDGASLGKVIEALTSNPATTMIVEEQSLRFARWLKKLAEALLSAE
;
A
#
# COMPACT_ATOMS: atom_id res chain seq x y z
N LEU A 1 19.47 1.81 5.17
CA LEU A 1 18.28 1.07 5.61
C LEU A 1 17.75 1.67 6.90
N ASN A 2 16.51 2.15 6.88
CA ASN A 2 15.83 2.70 8.05
C ASN A 2 14.78 1.72 8.53
N ILE A 3 15.01 1.11 9.70
CA ILE A 3 14.01 0.25 10.30
C ILE A 3 13.03 1.15 11.06
N LEU A 4 11.75 1.10 10.67
CA LEU A 4 10.73 1.93 11.30
C LEU A 4 10.20 1.29 12.57
N GLU A 5 9.95 2.11 13.58
CA GLU A 5 9.31 1.68 14.81
C GLU A 5 7.81 1.42 14.54
N ASP A 6 7.18 0.66 15.42
CA ASP A 6 5.77 0.31 15.26
C ASP A 6 4.87 1.55 15.18
N GLU A 7 5.16 2.58 15.98
CA GLU A 7 4.41 3.83 15.96
C GLU A 7 4.55 4.56 14.63
N GLU A 8 5.74 4.50 14.02
CA GLU A 8 5.96 5.11 12.71
C GLU A 8 5.19 4.37 11.62
N LEU A 9 5.15 3.04 11.70
CA LEU A 9 4.38 2.22 10.77
C LEU A 9 2.89 2.52 10.91
N GLY A 10 2.42 2.65 12.14
CA GLY A 10 1.02 3.02 12.40
C GLY A 10 0.68 4.40 11.86
N ARG A 11 1.58 5.36 12.03
CA ARG A 11 1.37 6.73 11.52
C ARG A 11 1.32 6.75 10.00
N GLU A 12 2.19 5.99 9.35
CA GLU A 12 2.22 5.90 7.90
C GLU A 12 0.94 5.26 7.37
N ALA A 13 0.49 4.19 8.01
CA ALA A 13 -0.78 3.55 7.65
C ALA A 13 -1.97 4.50 7.86
N TYR A 14 -1.97 5.24 8.96
CA TYR A 14 -3.01 6.21 9.23
C TYR A 14 -3.09 7.29 8.14
N ARG A 15 -1.93 7.79 7.68
CA ARG A 15 -1.90 8.79 6.61
C ARG A 15 -2.60 8.29 5.36
N VAL A 16 -2.31 7.05 4.96
CA VAL A 16 -2.92 6.44 3.78
C VAL A 16 -4.44 6.30 3.96
N ILE A 17 -4.87 5.72 5.07
CA ILE A 17 -6.28 5.47 5.32
C ILE A 17 -7.06 6.79 5.45
N ASN A 18 -6.48 7.77 6.15
CA ASN A 18 -7.12 9.07 6.29
C ASN A 18 -7.25 9.79 4.94
N LEU A 19 -6.24 9.68 4.08
CA LEU A 19 -6.28 10.26 2.74
C LEU A 19 -7.42 9.64 1.92
N VAL A 20 -7.56 8.32 1.99
CA VAL A 20 -8.66 7.61 1.30
C VAL A 20 -10.01 8.11 1.83
N LYS A 21 -10.15 8.17 3.16
CA LYS A 21 -11.39 8.62 3.79
C LYS A 21 -11.79 10.03 3.35
N GLU A 22 -10.83 10.94 3.31
CA GLU A 22 -11.08 12.34 2.94
C GLU A 22 -11.34 12.53 1.45
N LYS A 23 -10.52 11.91 0.61
CA LYS A 23 -10.57 12.17 -0.83
C LYS A 23 -11.68 11.41 -1.56
N TYR A 24 -12.13 10.30 -1.02
CA TYR A 24 -13.24 9.53 -1.57
C TYR A 24 -14.54 9.70 -0.77
N ARG A 25 -14.62 10.77 0.01
CA ARG A 25 -15.82 11.02 0.83
C ARG A 25 -17.07 11.01 -0.04
N GLY A 26 -18.06 10.22 0.37
CA GLY A 26 -19.31 10.05 -0.38
C GLY A 26 -19.23 9.04 -1.51
N GLU A 27 -18.05 8.50 -1.80
CA GLU A 27 -17.86 7.53 -2.88
C GLU A 27 -17.64 6.14 -2.28
N ARG A 28 -18.71 5.56 -1.83
CA ARG A 28 -18.74 4.33 -1.06
C ARG A 28 -18.01 3.16 -1.71
N GLY A 29 -18.14 3.00 -3.02
CA GLY A 29 -17.52 1.88 -3.73
C GLY A 29 -16.00 1.89 -3.64
N TYR A 30 -15.38 3.06 -3.76
CA TYR A 30 -13.94 3.19 -3.63
C TYR A 30 -13.50 2.91 -2.20
N ILE A 31 -14.21 3.46 -1.23
CA ILE A 31 -13.90 3.26 0.19
C ILE A 31 -14.01 1.79 0.57
N GLU A 32 -15.07 1.11 0.14
CA GLU A 32 -15.25 -0.32 0.40
C GLU A 32 -14.16 -1.16 -0.27
N SER A 33 -13.75 -0.79 -1.49
CA SER A 33 -12.69 -1.51 -2.19
C SER A 33 -11.38 -1.45 -1.42
N VAL A 34 -10.97 -0.26 -0.97
CA VAL A 34 -9.74 -0.12 -0.17
C VAL A 34 -9.87 -0.90 1.13
N ARG A 35 -10.99 -0.78 1.82
CA ARG A 35 -11.24 -1.51 3.06
C ARG A 35 -11.12 -3.02 2.87
N ASN A 36 -11.74 -3.54 1.82
CA ASN A 36 -11.71 -4.97 1.52
C ASN A 36 -10.30 -5.46 1.19
N ARG A 37 -9.52 -4.66 0.43
CA ARG A 37 -8.13 -5.05 0.12
C ARG A 37 -7.28 -5.08 1.38
N CYS A 38 -7.43 -4.09 2.27
CA CYS A 38 -6.68 -4.05 3.52
C CYS A 38 -7.00 -5.26 4.40
N ARG A 39 -8.25 -5.71 4.43
CA ARG A 39 -8.66 -6.88 5.21
C ARG A 39 -8.15 -8.17 4.58
N GLN A 40 -8.32 -8.33 3.28
CA GLN A 40 -8.04 -9.56 2.56
C GLN A 40 -6.53 -9.82 2.40
N LEU A 41 -5.79 -8.78 2.06
CA LEU A 41 -4.40 -8.94 1.65
C LEU A 41 -3.43 -9.10 2.83
N TYR A 42 -3.85 -8.79 4.04
CA TYR A 42 -3.02 -9.08 5.21
C TYR A 42 -2.73 -10.59 5.31
N GLY A 43 -3.77 -11.42 5.20
CA GLY A 43 -3.62 -12.87 5.24
C GLY A 43 -2.81 -13.41 4.07
N TYR A 44 -3.00 -12.83 2.88
CA TYR A 44 -2.23 -13.21 1.71
C TYR A 44 -0.73 -12.92 1.91
N LEU A 45 -0.41 -11.72 2.39
CA LEU A 45 0.96 -11.32 2.68
C LEU A 45 1.61 -12.26 3.70
N PHE A 46 0.88 -12.59 4.76
CA PHE A 46 1.37 -13.47 5.81
C PHE A 46 1.75 -14.84 5.24
N ARG A 47 0.96 -15.39 4.31
CA ARG A 47 1.20 -16.72 3.75
C ARG A 47 2.18 -16.74 2.59
N ALA A 48 2.10 -15.74 1.70
CA ALA A 48 2.83 -15.75 0.43
C ALA A 48 4.09 -14.89 0.43
N GLY A 49 4.22 -13.95 1.36
CA GLY A 49 5.34 -13.03 1.41
C GLY A 49 5.12 -11.77 0.60
N ILE A 50 6.01 -10.79 0.81
CA ILE A 50 5.86 -9.46 0.21
C ILE A 50 6.06 -9.50 -1.31
N LEU A 51 7.02 -10.26 -1.82
CA LEU A 51 7.29 -10.31 -3.25
C LEU A 51 6.08 -10.83 -4.03
N SER A 52 5.50 -11.95 -3.59
CA SER A 52 4.30 -12.51 -4.22
C SER A 52 3.11 -11.57 -4.10
N THR A 53 2.95 -10.93 -2.95
CA THR A 53 1.86 -9.99 -2.72
C THR A 53 1.96 -8.78 -3.66
N ILE A 54 3.16 -8.21 -3.79
CA ILE A 54 3.39 -7.08 -4.69
C ILE A 54 3.08 -7.48 -6.14
N ALA A 55 3.57 -8.62 -6.58
CA ALA A 55 3.29 -9.10 -7.94
C ALA A 55 1.78 -9.23 -8.17
N TYR A 56 1.07 -9.78 -7.19
CA TYR A 56 -0.37 -9.99 -7.27
C TYR A 56 -1.13 -8.66 -7.36
N VAL A 57 -0.83 -7.71 -6.47
CA VAL A 57 -1.56 -6.43 -6.44
C VAL A 57 -1.25 -5.56 -7.66
N TYR A 58 -0.03 -5.63 -8.20
CA TYR A 58 0.28 -4.93 -9.44
C TYR A 58 -0.46 -5.55 -10.63
N ALA A 59 -0.60 -6.86 -10.65
CA ALA A 59 -1.36 -7.53 -11.71
C ALA A 59 -2.84 -7.14 -11.66
N LYS A 60 -3.40 -7.01 -10.46
CA LYS A 60 -4.81 -6.66 -10.27
C LYS A 60 -5.08 -5.18 -10.52
N GLY A 61 -4.27 -4.30 -9.98
CA GLY A 61 -4.47 -2.86 -10.12
C GLY A 61 -3.95 -2.28 -11.43
N GLY A 62 -2.87 -2.86 -11.94
CA GLY A 62 -2.15 -2.34 -13.09
C GLY A 62 -1.08 -1.32 -12.71
N GLU A 63 0.09 -1.45 -13.30
CA GLU A 63 1.24 -0.60 -12.95
C GLU A 63 0.94 0.89 -13.10
N ASN A 64 0.25 1.28 -14.17
CA ASN A 64 -0.05 2.70 -14.40
C ASN A 64 -0.92 3.28 -13.29
N LEU A 65 -1.91 2.53 -12.84
CA LEU A 65 -2.79 2.99 -11.76
C LEU A 65 -2.06 3.04 -10.42
N VAL A 66 -1.16 2.07 -10.19
CA VAL A 66 -0.30 2.09 -8.98
C VAL A 66 0.58 3.35 -8.98
N LYS A 67 1.19 3.68 -10.11
CA LYS A 67 2.01 4.88 -10.24
C LYS A 67 1.18 6.15 -9.99
N THR A 68 -0.03 6.20 -10.51
CA THR A 68 -0.95 7.31 -10.28
C THR A 68 -1.28 7.44 -8.79
N ALA A 69 -1.61 6.34 -8.15
CA ALA A 69 -1.90 6.32 -6.71
C ALA A 69 -0.68 6.77 -5.90
N PHE A 70 0.51 6.31 -6.28
CA PHE A 70 1.74 6.69 -5.60
C PHE A 70 2.00 8.20 -5.70
N ARG A 71 1.85 8.78 -6.90
CA ARG A 71 2.00 10.23 -7.09
C ARG A 71 0.99 11.00 -6.25
N TRP A 72 -0.26 10.54 -6.25
CA TRP A 72 -1.32 11.16 -5.45
C TRP A 72 -0.97 11.19 -3.96
N MET A 73 -0.42 10.10 -3.44
CA MET A 73 -0.04 10.01 -2.03
C MET A 73 1.19 10.84 -1.68
N THR A 74 2.11 11.04 -2.62
CA THR A 74 3.42 11.65 -2.32
C THR A 74 3.54 13.10 -2.75
N ALA A 75 2.89 13.49 -3.82
CA ALA A 75 3.08 14.79 -4.44
C ALA A 75 1.97 15.80 -4.15
N ASP A 76 1.16 15.53 -3.13
CA ASP A 76 0.08 16.42 -2.72
C ASP A 76 -0.90 16.73 -3.87
N SER A 77 -1.05 15.79 -4.79
CA SER A 77 -1.98 15.91 -5.91
C SER A 77 -3.41 15.98 -5.38
N GLU A 78 -4.23 16.83 -6.00
CA GLU A 78 -5.61 17.02 -5.57
C GLU A 78 -6.54 15.89 -6.03
N LEU A 79 -6.19 15.22 -7.12
CA LEU A 79 -7.07 14.23 -7.72
C LEU A 79 -6.68 12.81 -7.32
N PRO A 80 -7.58 12.08 -6.65
CA PRO A 80 -7.34 10.67 -6.34
C PRO A 80 -7.43 9.83 -7.61
N PRO A 81 -6.82 8.64 -7.62
CA PRO A 81 -6.91 7.74 -8.76
C PRO A 81 -8.36 7.33 -9.05
N ARG A 82 -8.68 7.19 -10.32
CA ARG A 82 -10.01 6.82 -10.81
C ARG A 82 -9.89 5.62 -11.74
N GLY A 83 -10.94 4.83 -11.83
CA GLY A 83 -10.99 3.64 -12.64
C GLY A 83 -12.01 2.70 -12.03
N SER A 84 -11.91 1.41 -12.31
CA SER A 84 -12.77 0.45 -11.65
C SER A 84 -12.46 0.48 -10.15
N GLU A 85 -13.50 0.39 -9.35
CA GLU A 85 -13.35 0.46 -7.88
C GLU A 85 -12.42 -0.63 -7.37
N GLU A 86 -12.53 -1.83 -7.92
CA GLU A 86 -11.66 -2.94 -7.53
C GLU A 86 -10.20 -2.64 -7.84
N ASP A 87 -9.90 -2.19 -9.06
CA ASP A 87 -8.54 -1.89 -9.49
C ASP A 87 -7.93 -0.78 -8.65
N VAL A 88 -8.70 0.26 -8.34
CA VAL A 88 -8.24 1.38 -7.52
C VAL A 88 -7.88 0.89 -6.11
N GLY A 89 -8.67 0.00 -5.53
CA GLY A 89 -8.37 -0.57 -4.23
C GLY A 89 -7.04 -1.30 -4.21
N TYR A 90 -6.79 -2.13 -5.21
CA TYR A 90 -5.50 -2.82 -5.34
C TYR A 90 -4.36 -1.85 -5.57
N ALA A 91 -4.56 -0.85 -6.42
CA ALA A 91 -3.52 0.13 -6.74
C ALA A 91 -3.12 0.96 -5.52
N ILE A 92 -4.09 1.38 -4.72
CA ILE A 92 -3.82 2.15 -3.49
C ILE A 92 -3.05 1.27 -2.50
N TYR A 93 -3.43 0.01 -2.37
CA TYR A 93 -2.73 -0.92 -1.49
C TYR A 93 -1.27 -1.06 -1.92
N ALA A 94 -1.03 -1.33 -3.21
CA ALA A 94 0.33 -1.44 -3.76
C ALA A 94 1.14 -0.16 -3.54
N ALA A 95 0.55 0.99 -3.84
CA ALA A 95 1.23 2.28 -3.71
C ALA A 95 1.63 2.57 -2.25
N SER A 96 0.81 2.14 -1.29
CA SER A 96 1.14 2.32 0.13
C SER A 96 2.40 1.55 0.52
N PHE A 97 2.62 0.37 -0.04
CA PHE A 97 3.83 -0.41 0.20
C PHE A 97 5.04 0.18 -0.51
N CYS A 98 4.86 0.82 -1.66
CA CYS A 98 5.94 1.54 -2.32
C CYS A 98 6.41 2.71 -1.47
N ARG A 99 5.49 3.42 -0.82
CA ARG A 99 5.85 4.47 0.12
C ARG A 99 6.63 3.90 1.31
N LEU A 100 6.20 2.76 1.83
CA LEU A 100 6.91 2.09 2.92
C LEU A 100 8.34 1.75 2.50
N LEU A 101 8.52 1.18 1.31
CA LEU A 101 9.84 0.84 0.79
C LEU A 101 10.74 2.07 0.74
N GLU A 102 10.23 3.20 0.26
CA GLU A 102 11.03 4.42 0.19
C GLU A 102 11.41 4.94 1.57
N LYS A 103 10.51 4.84 2.52
CA LYS A 103 10.83 5.24 3.91
C LYS A 103 11.87 4.35 4.54
N VAL A 104 11.88 3.07 4.20
CA VAL A 104 12.87 2.11 4.69
C VAL A 104 14.22 2.31 3.98
N GLY A 105 14.24 3.01 2.88
CA GLY A 105 15.48 3.37 2.19
C GLY A 105 15.65 2.79 0.79
N PHE A 106 14.59 2.28 0.17
CA PHE A 106 14.64 1.71 -1.17
C PHE A 106 13.89 2.60 -2.15
N PRO A 107 14.59 3.24 -3.09
CA PRO A 107 13.89 4.02 -4.11
C PRO A 107 13.07 3.10 -5.01
N THR A 108 11.84 3.54 -5.34
CA THR A 108 10.94 2.78 -6.20
C THR A 108 10.74 3.42 -7.56
N ASP A 109 11.36 4.57 -7.80
CA ASP A 109 11.23 5.32 -9.05
C ASP A 109 9.76 5.56 -9.42
N GLY A 110 9.01 6.11 -8.46
CA GLY A 110 7.59 6.41 -8.67
C GLY A 110 6.72 5.17 -8.72
N ALA A 111 7.05 4.14 -7.96
CA ALA A 111 6.33 2.87 -7.90
C ALA A 111 6.47 2.02 -9.17
N SER A 112 7.63 2.11 -9.84
CA SER A 112 7.96 1.22 -10.95
C SER A 112 8.10 -0.22 -10.43
N LEU A 113 7.37 -1.15 -11.02
CA LEU A 113 7.39 -2.55 -10.58
C LEU A 113 8.80 -3.14 -10.67
N GLY A 114 9.54 -2.83 -11.73
CA GLY A 114 10.91 -3.31 -11.89
C GLY A 114 11.80 -2.87 -10.73
N LYS A 115 11.70 -1.64 -10.31
CA LYS A 115 12.46 -1.11 -9.18
C LYS A 115 12.03 -1.72 -7.85
N VAL A 116 10.74 -1.95 -7.68
CA VAL A 116 10.21 -2.59 -6.47
C VAL A 116 10.75 -4.01 -6.35
N ILE A 117 10.71 -4.78 -7.44
CA ILE A 117 11.22 -6.16 -7.45
C ILE A 117 12.72 -6.17 -7.18
N GLU A 118 13.47 -5.25 -7.80
CA GLU A 118 14.90 -5.11 -7.54
C GLU A 118 15.18 -4.86 -6.07
N ALA A 119 14.43 -3.96 -5.45
CA ALA A 119 14.56 -3.67 -4.02
C ALA A 119 14.29 -4.89 -3.15
N LEU A 120 13.24 -5.65 -3.49
CA LEU A 120 12.83 -6.82 -2.71
C LEU A 120 13.72 -8.04 -2.90
N THR A 121 14.57 -8.06 -3.92
CA THR A 121 15.41 -9.22 -4.23
C THR A 121 16.90 -8.96 -4.15
N SER A 122 17.31 -7.76 -3.74
CA SER A 122 18.73 -7.35 -3.79
C SER A 122 19.60 -8.05 -2.75
N ASN A 123 19.07 -8.36 -1.58
CA ASN A 123 19.86 -8.90 -0.47
C ASN A 123 18.95 -9.67 0.49
N PRO A 124 19.23 -10.96 0.77
CA PRO A 124 18.35 -11.77 1.63
C PRO A 124 18.14 -11.20 3.03
N ALA A 125 19.18 -10.67 3.68
CA ALA A 125 19.05 -10.12 5.02
C ALA A 125 18.15 -8.88 5.03
N THR A 126 18.31 -8.02 4.03
CA THR A 126 17.49 -6.83 3.86
C THR A 126 16.04 -7.20 3.55
N THR A 127 15.85 -8.21 2.70
CA THR A 127 14.52 -8.71 2.35
C THR A 127 13.75 -9.19 3.57
N MET A 128 14.43 -9.87 4.50
CA MET A 128 13.80 -10.30 5.76
C MET A 128 13.31 -9.12 6.59
N ILE A 129 14.07 -8.05 6.66
CA ILE A 129 13.67 -6.84 7.40
C ILE A 129 12.47 -6.20 6.73
N VAL A 130 12.49 -6.06 5.41
CA VAL A 130 11.38 -5.49 4.65
C VAL A 130 10.12 -6.35 4.82
N GLU A 131 10.27 -7.67 4.83
CA GLU A 131 9.16 -8.61 5.06
C GLU A 131 8.49 -8.34 6.40
N GLU A 132 9.28 -8.22 7.47
CA GLU A 132 8.75 -7.95 8.80
C GLU A 132 8.07 -6.59 8.88
N GLN A 133 8.71 -5.55 8.33
CA GLN A 133 8.14 -4.20 8.29
C GLN A 133 6.82 -4.20 7.53
N SER A 134 6.77 -4.91 6.41
CA SER A 134 5.57 -5.01 5.58
C SER A 134 4.42 -5.70 6.30
N LEU A 135 4.70 -6.76 7.05
CA LEU A 135 3.66 -7.45 7.83
C LEU A 135 3.08 -6.56 8.91
N ARG A 136 3.91 -5.81 9.61
CA ARG A 136 3.45 -4.87 10.64
C ARG A 136 2.63 -3.74 10.03
N PHE A 137 3.10 -3.21 8.90
CA PHE A 137 2.39 -2.16 8.18
C PHE A 137 1.02 -2.66 7.69
N ALA A 138 0.98 -3.85 7.11
CA ALA A 138 -0.26 -4.47 6.63
C ALA A 138 -1.27 -4.66 7.78
N ARG A 139 -0.78 -5.03 8.96
CA ARG A 139 -1.63 -5.17 10.14
C ARG A 139 -2.25 -3.84 10.53
N TRP A 140 -1.45 -2.77 10.51
CA TRP A 140 -1.96 -1.43 10.79
C TRP A 140 -2.98 -0.98 9.76
N LEU A 141 -2.70 -1.22 8.46
CA LEU A 141 -3.66 -0.91 7.40
C LEU A 141 -4.99 -1.61 7.62
N LYS A 142 -4.93 -2.90 7.96
CA LYS A 142 -6.16 -3.67 8.23
C LYS A 142 -6.95 -3.08 9.39
N LYS A 143 -6.30 -2.84 10.51
CA LYS A 143 -6.95 -2.31 11.72
C LYS A 143 -7.54 -0.93 11.48
N LEU A 144 -6.78 -0.04 10.84
CA LEU A 144 -7.24 1.32 10.62
C LEU A 144 -8.31 1.39 9.54
N ALA A 145 -8.22 0.57 8.50
CA ALA A 145 -9.28 0.50 7.49
C ALA A 145 -10.60 0.05 8.12
N GLU A 146 -10.56 -0.96 8.99
CA GLU A 146 -11.75 -1.43 9.69
C GLU A 146 -12.33 -0.36 10.62
N ALA A 147 -11.48 0.42 11.27
CA ALA A 147 -11.91 1.46 12.20
C ALA A 147 -12.42 2.73 11.50
N LEU A 148 -11.79 3.12 10.39
CA LEU A 148 -12.00 4.44 9.78
C LEU A 148 -12.75 4.41 8.45
N LEU A 149 -12.77 3.30 7.74
CA LEU A 149 -13.43 3.16 6.44
C LEU A 149 -14.72 2.35 6.58
N SER A 150 -15.53 2.66 7.55
CA SER A 150 -16.80 1.96 7.71
C SER A 150 -17.76 2.30 6.55
N ALA A 151 -18.62 1.36 6.21
CA ALA A 151 -19.51 1.47 5.05
C ALA A 151 -20.78 2.28 5.38
N GLU A 152 -20.61 3.51 5.78
CA GLU A 152 -21.77 4.37 6.04
C GLU A 152 -22.11 5.25 4.89
#